data_24423b1c7fc0ea4e58a2540a6ad1460e
#
_entry.id   24423b1c7fc0ea4e58a2540a6ad1460e
#
_cell.length_a   1.000
_cell.length_b   1.000
_cell.length_c   1.000
_cell.angle_alpha   90.00
_cell.angle_beta   90.00
_cell.angle_gamma   90.00
#
_symmetry.space_group_name_H-M   'P 1'
#
loop_
_entity.id
_entity.type
_entity.pdbx_description
1 polymer ?
#
loop_
_entity_poly.entity_id
_entity_poly.type
_entity_poly.pdbx_seq_one_letter_code
_entity_poly.pdbx_strand_id
1 'polypeptide(L)'
;MNYQSIRAAIENPILTAFTNLSPAVPVFFDNITAAPLSSVTEYVRINVTFGETNEPTLTSSIDNARGAIIIAVFTEKGKGPARNQTLITTAVNVLETLNDTAKTNSGVFFRVGNISGPSFSTTETPPLFEGVIETSYIATVIS
;
A
#
# COMPACT_ATOMS: atom_id res chain seq x y z
N MET A 1 11.90 -14.45 10.68
CA MET A 1 11.21 -13.46 9.82
C MET A 1 9.77 -13.33 10.26
N ASN A 2 9.32 -12.12 10.50
CA ASN A 2 7.93 -11.88 10.92
C ASN A 2 7.19 -11.12 9.82
N TYR A 3 6.46 -11.84 8.97
CA TYR A 3 5.73 -11.26 7.85
C TYR A 3 4.60 -10.33 8.31
N GLN A 4 3.98 -10.63 9.45
CA GLN A 4 2.92 -9.77 9.97
C GLN A 4 3.46 -8.39 10.36
N SER A 5 4.65 -8.33 10.96
CA SER A 5 5.28 -7.05 11.30
C SER A 5 5.63 -6.24 10.06
N ILE A 6 6.10 -6.92 9.01
CA ILE A 6 6.40 -6.26 7.73
C ILE A 6 5.12 -5.69 7.13
N ARG A 7 4.06 -6.50 7.07
CA ARG A 7 2.76 -6.07 6.54
C ARG A 7 2.19 -4.90 7.35
N ALA A 8 2.22 -4.99 8.67
CA ALA A 8 1.71 -3.93 9.53
C ALA A 8 2.47 -2.62 9.34
N ALA A 9 3.79 -2.69 9.20
CA ALA A 9 4.62 -1.50 9.00
C ALA A 9 4.34 -0.81 7.66
N ILE A 10 3.82 -1.54 6.67
CA ILE A 10 3.38 -0.97 5.40
C ILE A 10 1.94 -0.46 5.50
N GLU A 11 1.05 -1.28 6.03
CA GLU A 11 -0.39 -1.01 6.02
C GLU A 11 -0.82 0.08 7.01
N ASN A 12 -0.23 0.11 8.20
CA ASN A 12 -0.65 1.07 9.22
C ASN A 12 -0.46 2.53 8.83
N PRO A 13 0.69 2.95 8.26
CA PRO A 13 0.84 4.33 7.81
C PRO A 13 -0.17 4.71 6.72
N ILE A 14 -0.47 3.78 5.81
CA ILE A 14 -1.42 4.02 4.73
C ILE A 14 -2.83 4.15 5.31
N LEU A 15 -3.21 3.24 6.20
CA LEU A 15 -4.51 3.31 6.87
C LEU A 15 -4.68 4.64 7.61
N THR A 16 -3.66 5.07 8.35
CA THR A 16 -3.69 6.32 9.09
C THR A 16 -3.87 7.51 8.16
N ALA A 17 -3.12 7.54 7.05
CA ALA A 17 -3.17 8.66 6.10
C ALA A 17 -4.57 8.81 5.49
N PHE A 18 -5.19 7.71 5.08
CA PHE A 18 -6.52 7.76 4.46
C PHE A 18 -7.63 7.97 5.49
N THR A 19 -7.48 7.45 6.70
CA THR A 19 -8.45 7.67 7.78
C THR A 19 -8.48 9.13 8.23
N ASN A 20 -7.34 9.80 8.18
CA ASN A 20 -7.23 11.20 8.60
C ASN A 20 -7.71 12.19 7.53
N LEU A 21 -8.05 11.73 6.35
CA LEU A 21 -8.63 12.61 5.33
C LEU A 21 -10.03 13.07 5.73
N SER A 22 -10.47 14.18 5.19
CA SER A 22 -11.79 14.72 5.46
C SER A 22 -12.53 14.90 4.11
N PRO A 23 -13.47 13.99 3.76
CA PRO A 23 -13.92 12.81 4.52
C PRO A 23 -12.91 11.66 4.50
N ALA A 24 -12.99 10.81 5.51
CA ALA A 24 -12.14 9.62 5.57
C ALA A 24 -12.44 8.66 4.42
N VAL A 25 -11.39 8.03 3.91
CA VAL A 25 -11.51 7.08 2.80
C VAL A 25 -11.28 5.67 3.34
N PRO A 26 -12.23 4.73 3.12
CA PRO A 26 -12.05 3.34 3.55
C PRO A 26 -10.86 2.68 2.88
N VAL A 27 -10.13 1.87 3.63
CA VAL A 27 -8.98 1.11 3.13
C VAL A 27 -9.22 -0.37 3.39
N PHE A 28 -9.07 -1.19 2.35
CA PHE A 28 -9.23 -2.63 2.43
C PHE A 28 -7.89 -3.32 2.15
N PHE A 29 -7.58 -4.30 2.98
CA PHE A 29 -6.34 -5.06 2.89
C PHE A 29 -6.58 -6.43 2.24
N ASP A 30 -5.50 -7.19 2.05
CA ASP A 30 -5.58 -8.53 1.51
C ASP A 30 -6.50 -9.42 2.36
N ASN A 31 -7.20 -10.31 1.67
CA ASN A 31 -8.06 -11.31 2.29
C ASN A 31 -9.23 -10.72 3.11
N ILE A 32 -9.57 -9.47 2.86
CA ILE A 32 -10.78 -8.89 3.44
C ILE A 32 -11.85 -8.90 2.36
N THR A 33 -12.93 -9.61 2.62
CA THR A 33 -14.08 -9.66 1.73
C THR A 33 -14.91 -8.41 1.95
N ALA A 34 -14.52 -7.34 1.30
CA ALA A 34 -15.32 -6.13 1.30
C ALA A 34 -15.69 -5.84 -0.14
N ALA A 35 -16.85 -6.30 -0.54
CA ALA A 35 -17.44 -5.81 -1.75
C ALA A 35 -17.79 -4.34 -1.51
N PRO A 36 -17.47 -3.44 -2.42
CA PRO A 36 -17.93 -2.07 -2.27
C PRO A 36 -19.44 -2.07 -2.26
N LEU A 37 -19.99 -1.59 -1.16
CA LEU A 37 -21.42 -1.40 -1.06
C LEU A 37 -21.83 -0.32 -2.05
N SER A 38 -23.05 -0.36 -2.54
CA SER A 38 -23.55 0.65 -3.47
C SER A 38 -23.45 2.08 -2.92
N SER A 39 -23.35 2.22 -1.60
CA SER A 39 -23.20 3.50 -0.94
C SER A 39 -21.75 3.98 -0.87
N VAL A 40 -20.77 3.15 -1.20
CA VAL A 40 -19.35 3.50 -1.15
C VAL A 40 -18.94 4.03 -2.51
N THR A 41 -18.59 5.31 -2.57
CA THR A 41 -18.21 5.98 -3.82
C THR A 41 -16.71 6.05 -4.02
N GLU A 42 -15.93 5.88 -2.96
CA GLU A 42 -14.47 5.83 -3.07
C GLU A 42 -13.88 4.92 -1.98
N TYR A 43 -12.83 4.20 -2.33
CA TYR A 43 -12.09 3.36 -1.39
C TYR A 43 -10.71 3.05 -1.95
N VAL A 44 -9.85 2.50 -1.09
CA VAL A 44 -8.49 2.11 -1.43
C VAL A 44 -8.31 0.63 -1.11
N ARG A 45 -7.66 -0.10 -1.99
CA ARG A 45 -7.30 -1.50 -1.76
C ARG A 45 -5.78 -1.64 -1.83
N ILE A 46 -5.21 -2.34 -0.85
CA ILE A 46 -3.78 -2.55 -0.75
C ILE A 46 -3.48 -4.04 -0.80
N ASN A 47 -2.57 -4.42 -1.68
CA ASN A 47 -2.04 -5.78 -1.73
C ASN A 47 -0.55 -5.72 -1.43
N VAL A 48 -0.11 -6.53 -0.47
CA VAL A 48 1.31 -6.68 -0.14
C VAL A 48 1.70 -8.12 -0.46
N THR A 49 2.67 -8.29 -1.35
CA THR A 49 3.15 -9.62 -1.73
C THR A 49 4.55 -9.84 -1.20
N PHE A 50 4.88 -11.10 -0.94
CA PHE A 50 6.22 -11.52 -0.54
C PHE A 50 6.78 -12.42 -1.64
N GLY A 51 7.87 -11.97 -2.26
CA GLY A 51 8.50 -12.73 -3.35
C GLY A 51 9.62 -13.62 -2.87
N GLU A 52 10.50 -13.09 -2.03
CA GLU A 52 11.68 -13.82 -1.59
C GLU A 52 12.09 -13.37 -0.19
N THR A 53 12.49 -14.31 0.63
CA THR A 53 13.07 -14.07 1.95
C THR A 53 14.41 -14.73 2.01
N ASN A 54 15.44 -14.00 2.47
CA ASN A 54 16.74 -14.57 2.62
C ASN A 54 17.44 -14.09 3.89
N GLU A 55 18.32 -14.96 4.42
CA GLU A 55 19.21 -14.64 5.53
C GLU A 55 20.60 -14.41 4.96
N PRO A 56 21.15 -13.18 5.04
CA PRO A 56 22.44 -12.88 4.43
C PRO A 56 23.60 -13.72 5.00
N THR A 57 23.51 -14.12 6.28
CA THR A 57 24.53 -14.97 6.90
C THR A 57 23.87 -15.95 7.84
N LEU A 58 24.52 -17.11 8.01
CA LEU A 58 24.00 -18.18 8.86
C LEU A 58 23.93 -17.81 10.35
N THR A 59 24.72 -16.85 10.77
CA THR A 59 24.81 -16.46 12.19
C THR A 59 24.19 -15.08 12.45
N SER A 60 23.67 -14.44 11.41
CA SER A 60 23.08 -13.12 11.52
C SER A 60 21.62 -13.21 12.00
N SER A 61 21.23 -12.26 12.83
CA SER A 61 19.83 -12.08 13.19
C SER A 61 19.10 -11.17 12.21
N ILE A 62 19.73 -10.84 11.07
CA ILE A 62 19.17 -9.94 10.06
C ILE A 62 18.59 -10.77 8.92
N ASP A 63 17.32 -10.56 8.66
CA ASP A 63 16.60 -11.20 7.55
C ASP A 63 16.10 -10.14 6.57
N ASN A 64 16.15 -10.46 5.29
CA ASN A 64 15.63 -9.60 4.24
C ASN A 64 14.46 -10.26 3.53
N ALA A 65 13.39 -9.51 3.32
CA ALA A 65 12.26 -9.95 2.52
C ALA A 65 12.07 -8.95 1.37
N ARG A 66 11.73 -9.48 0.20
CA ARG A 66 11.46 -8.67 -0.99
C ARG A 66 10.06 -8.98 -1.49
N GLY A 67 9.42 -7.99 -2.03
CA GLY A 67 8.09 -8.18 -2.58
C GLY A 67 7.60 -6.94 -3.29
N ALA A 68 6.30 -6.85 -3.44
CA ALA A 68 5.66 -5.72 -4.10
C ALA A 68 4.49 -5.21 -3.27
N ILE A 69 4.24 -3.91 -3.41
CA ILE A 69 3.09 -3.23 -2.83
C ILE A 69 2.26 -2.71 -4.00
N ILE A 70 1.00 -3.10 -4.06
CA ILE A 70 0.07 -2.64 -5.09
C ILE A 70 -1.03 -1.88 -4.39
N ILE A 71 -1.25 -0.64 -4.80
CA ILE A 71 -2.30 0.21 -4.23
C ILE A 71 -3.26 0.59 -5.35
N ALA A 72 -4.52 0.21 -5.21
CA ALA A 72 -5.59 0.57 -6.13
C ALA A 72 -6.52 1.56 -5.44
N VAL A 73 -6.76 2.68 -6.10
CA VAL A 73 -7.64 3.74 -5.61
C VAL A 73 -8.87 3.79 -6.50
N PHE A 74 -10.05 3.66 -5.89
CA PHE A 74 -11.31 3.67 -6.60
C PHE A 74 -12.08 4.92 -6.24
N THR A 75 -12.55 5.63 -7.27
CA THR A 75 -13.36 6.83 -7.11
C THR A 75 -14.57 6.76 -8.02
N GLU A 76 -15.52 7.67 -7.82
CA GLU A 76 -16.77 7.68 -8.56
C GLU A 76 -16.53 7.93 -10.05
N LYS A 77 -17.13 7.08 -10.91
CA LYS A 77 -17.07 7.24 -12.35
C LYS A 77 -17.81 8.52 -12.79
N GLY A 78 -17.22 9.20 -13.76
CA GLY A 78 -17.83 10.40 -14.33
C GLY A 78 -17.51 11.70 -13.63
N LYS A 79 -16.72 11.65 -12.55
CA LYS A 79 -16.32 12.85 -11.80
C LYS A 79 -14.94 13.37 -12.20
N GLY A 80 -14.33 12.77 -13.22
CA GLY A 80 -13.00 13.15 -13.67
C GLY A 80 -11.89 12.52 -12.83
N PRO A 81 -10.63 12.67 -13.25
CA PRO A 81 -9.51 12.01 -12.60
C PRO A 81 -8.94 12.73 -11.38
N ALA A 82 -9.32 13.97 -11.12
CA ALA A 82 -8.66 14.80 -10.12
C ALA A 82 -8.71 14.22 -8.72
N ARG A 83 -9.86 13.71 -8.29
CA ARG A 83 -10.01 13.12 -6.97
C ARG A 83 -9.17 11.86 -6.82
N ASN A 84 -9.17 11.02 -7.86
CA ASN A 84 -8.37 9.80 -7.87
C ASN A 84 -6.88 10.12 -7.77
N GLN A 85 -6.40 11.09 -8.54
CA GLN A 85 -5.01 11.50 -8.52
C GLN A 85 -4.60 12.11 -7.18
N THR A 86 -5.50 12.83 -6.53
CA THR A 86 -5.25 13.38 -5.19
C THR A 86 -5.04 12.24 -4.17
N LEU A 87 -5.87 11.20 -4.23
CA LEU A 87 -5.74 10.06 -3.33
C LEU A 87 -4.48 9.26 -3.64
N ILE A 88 -4.14 9.09 -4.93
CA ILE A 88 -2.89 8.43 -5.32
C ILE A 88 -1.68 9.20 -4.81
N THR A 89 -1.71 10.53 -4.88
CA THR A 89 -0.63 11.35 -4.34
C THR A 89 -0.46 11.11 -2.84
N THR A 90 -1.56 10.98 -2.11
CA THR A 90 -1.52 10.64 -0.68
C THR A 90 -0.80 9.30 -0.47
N ALA A 91 -1.13 8.29 -1.25
CA ALA A 91 -0.50 6.97 -1.16
C ALA A 91 1.00 7.04 -1.49
N VAL A 92 1.37 7.76 -2.54
CA VAL A 92 2.77 7.92 -2.94
C VAL A 92 3.57 8.61 -1.82
N ASN A 93 3.01 9.63 -1.21
CA ASN A 93 3.68 10.34 -0.12
C ASN A 93 3.95 9.41 1.07
N VAL A 94 3.02 8.51 1.38
CA VAL A 94 3.22 7.52 2.45
C VAL A 94 4.36 6.57 2.08
N LEU A 95 4.39 6.07 0.84
CA LEU A 95 5.44 5.17 0.38
C LEU A 95 6.81 5.86 0.42
N GLU A 96 6.89 7.11 0.03
CA GLU A 96 8.14 7.87 0.11
C GLU A 96 8.60 8.05 1.55
N THR A 97 7.67 8.24 2.48
CA THR A 97 7.98 8.35 3.90
C THR A 97 8.63 7.08 4.46
N LEU A 98 8.26 5.91 3.94
CA LEU A 98 8.89 4.66 4.36
C LEU A 98 10.39 4.64 4.04
N ASN A 99 10.81 5.27 2.94
CA ASN A 99 12.23 5.39 2.61
C ASN A 99 12.96 6.39 3.51
N ASP A 100 12.28 7.47 3.87
CA ASP A 100 12.89 8.54 4.66
C ASP A 100 13.03 8.19 6.12
N THR A 101 12.27 7.22 6.59
CA THR A 101 12.31 6.80 7.98
C THR A 101 13.46 5.84 8.19
N ALA A 102 14.41 6.21 9.05
CA ALA A 102 15.59 5.37 9.32
C ALA A 102 15.21 4.02 9.93
N LYS A 103 14.07 3.97 10.59
CA LYS A 103 13.49 2.73 11.10
C LYS A 103 12.00 2.94 11.27
N THR A 104 11.27 1.87 11.06
CA THR A 104 9.83 1.86 11.29
C THR A 104 9.53 1.19 12.62
N ASN A 105 8.26 1.06 12.93
CA ASN A 105 7.83 0.36 14.14
C ASN A 105 8.27 -1.11 14.09
N SER A 106 8.53 -1.68 15.24
CA SER A 106 8.85 -3.11 15.40
C SER A 106 10.18 -3.54 14.78
N GLY A 107 11.12 -2.62 14.59
CA GLY A 107 12.45 -2.98 14.12
C GLY A 107 12.54 -3.37 12.65
N VAL A 108 11.56 -2.98 11.85
CA VAL A 108 11.56 -3.25 10.41
C VAL A 108 12.05 -2.01 9.68
N PHE A 109 13.02 -2.21 8.79
CA PHE A 109 13.55 -1.14 7.94
C PHE A 109 13.09 -1.39 6.51
N PHE A 110 12.63 -0.35 5.84
CA PHE A 110 12.12 -0.45 4.48
C PHE A 110 12.95 0.35 3.50
N ARG A 111 13.06 -0.20 2.30
CA ARG A 111 13.48 0.54 1.12
C ARG A 111 12.48 0.25 0.02
N VAL A 112 11.80 1.29 -0.41
CA VAL A 112 10.79 1.23 -1.47
C VAL A 112 11.47 1.63 -2.78
N GLY A 113 11.24 0.85 -3.83
CA GLY A 113 11.80 1.12 -5.14
C GLY A 113 11.03 2.18 -5.92
N ASN A 114 11.24 2.20 -7.23
CA ASN A 114 10.52 3.12 -8.09
C ASN A 114 9.04 2.79 -8.12
N ILE A 115 8.21 3.81 -8.16
CA ILE A 115 6.77 3.66 -8.22
C ILE A 115 6.35 3.63 -9.68
N SER A 116 5.70 2.54 -10.10
CA SER A 116 5.15 2.40 -11.44
C SER A 116 3.71 2.88 -11.45
N GLY A 117 3.34 3.60 -12.49
CA GLY A 117 2.00 4.16 -12.61
C GLY A 117 1.97 5.63 -12.25
N PRO A 118 0.78 6.20 -12.00
CA PRO A 118 -0.50 5.49 -11.94
C PRO A 118 -1.04 5.08 -13.31
N SER A 119 -1.70 3.93 -13.33
CA SER A 119 -2.46 3.46 -14.48
C SER A 119 -3.94 3.59 -14.17
N PHE A 120 -4.72 4.08 -15.13
CA PHE A 120 -6.14 4.36 -14.90
C PHE A 120 -7.02 3.48 -15.79
N SER A 121 -8.13 3.04 -15.21
CA SER A 121 -9.14 2.27 -15.93
C SER A 121 -10.49 2.47 -15.28
N THR A 122 -11.55 2.00 -15.95
CA THR A 122 -12.90 2.05 -15.40
C THR A 122 -13.36 0.63 -15.14
N THR A 123 -13.83 0.37 -13.93
CA THR A 123 -14.43 -0.92 -13.60
C THR A 123 -15.88 -0.96 -14.09
N GLU A 124 -16.39 -2.15 -14.40
CA GLU A 124 -17.74 -2.27 -14.94
C GLU A 124 -18.78 -2.53 -13.85
N THR A 125 -18.39 -3.22 -12.77
CA THR A 125 -19.34 -3.62 -11.71
C THR A 125 -18.68 -3.57 -10.35
N PRO A 126 -18.97 -2.58 -9.50
CA PRO A 126 -19.66 -1.33 -9.81
C PRO A 126 -18.85 -0.42 -10.71
N PRO A 127 -19.49 0.50 -11.44
CA PRO A 127 -18.75 1.39 -12.33
C PRO A 127 -17.99 2.43 -11.54
N LEU A 128 -16.70 2.19 -11.36
CA LEU A 128 -15.79 3.06 -10.63
C LEU A 128 -14.58 3.38 -11.50
N PHE A 129 -13.96 4.51 -11.23
CA PHE A 129 -12.70 4.90 -11.85
C PHE A 129 -11.56 4.39 -10.98
N GLU A 130 -10.69 3.55 -11.53
CA GLU A 130 -9.60 2.90 -10.81
C GLU A 130 -8.24 3.48 -11.22
N GLY A 131 -7.45 3.87 -10.23
CA GLY A 131 -6.04 4.22 -10.41
C GLY A 131 -5.18 3.24 -9.65
N VAL A 132 -4.13 2.71 -10.29
CA VAL A 132 -3.27 1.69 -9.67
C VAL A 132 -1.83 2.15 -9.71
N ILE A 133 -1.14 2.04 -8.58
CA ILE A 133 0.31 2.19 -8.50
C ILE A 133 0.91 0.91 -7.93
N GLU A 134 2.14 0.63 -8.32
CA GLU A 134 2.88 -0.53 -7.87
C GLU A 134 4.32 -0.15 -7.56
N THR A 135 4.88 -0.71 -6.49
CA THR A 135 6.28 -0.54 -6.18
C THR A 135 6.84 -1.82 -5.59
N SER A 136 8.13 -2.04 -5.77
CA SER A 136 8.83 -3.11 -5.07
C SER A 136 9.35 -2.58 -3.73
N TYR A 137 9.59 -3.50 -2.80
CA TYR A 137 10.19 -3.13 -1.53
C TYR A 137 11.19 -4.18 -1.08
N ILE A 138 12.10 -3.74 -0.21
CA ILE A 138 12.98 -4.61 0.55
C ILE A 138 12.75 -4.27 2.00
N ALA A 139 12.39 -5.27 2.79
CA ALA A 139 12.20 -5.12 4.23
C ALA A 139 13.34 -5.85 4.95
N THR A 140 14.01 -5.17 5.85
CA THR A 140 15.07 -5.75 6.67
C THR A 140 14.56 -5.83 8.09
N VAL A 141 14.58 -7.03 8.65
CA VAL A 141 14.13 -7.30 10.01
C VAL A 141 15.32 -7.76 10.84
N ILE A 142 15.49 -7.14 12.00
CA ILE A 142 16.49 -7.55 12.98
C ILE A 142 15.76 -8.32 14.07
N SER A 143 16.07 -9.59 14.16
CA SER A 143 15.43 -10.46 15.15
C SER A 143 16.28 -10.61 16.42
#